data_8e0fe469bffa7d77ea3ee0ad4e58f3cc
#
_entry.id   8e0fe469bffa7d77ea3ee0ad4e58f3cc
#
_cell.length_a   1.000
_cell.length_b   1.000
_cell.length_c   1.000
_cell.angle_alpha   90.00
_cell.angle_beta   90.00
_cell.angle_gamma   90.00
#
_symmetry.space_group_name_H-M   'P 1'
#
loop_
_entity.id
_entity.type
_entity.pdbx_description
1 polymer ?
#
loop_
_entity_poly.entity_id
_entity_poly.type
_entity_poly.pdbx_seq_one_letter_code
_entity_poly.pdbx_strand_id
1 'polypeptide(L)'
;MIDNINFRRIENDITTNDVVLYMNGSPMFPRCCSSAMAAQFLDMYKIKYTFFNLQEEISLLDSLKQYTQQFAVPQLFIKGKFIGSGEDLRSMFLDGSILKILKEHNLTNL
;
A
#
# COMPACT_ATOMS: atom_id res chain seq x y z
N MET A 1 13.81 10.77 22.39
CA MET A 1 13.10 10.25 21.24
C MET A 1 14.03 10.08 20.05
N ILE A 2 13.93 8.96 19.40
CA ILE A 2 14.79 8.67 18.27
C ILE A 2 14.11 9.14 16.99
N ASP A 3 14.83 9.92 16.21
CA ASP A 3 14.37 10.34 14.90
C ASP A 3 14.50 9.14 13.95
N ASN A 4 13.39 8.57 13.52
CA ASN A 4 13.40 7.42 12.65
C ASN A 4 13.46 7.89 11.19
N ILE A 5 14.59 7.68 10.56
CA ILE A 5 14.81 8.10 9.18
C ILE A 5 13.83 7.44 8.22
N ASN A 6 13.38 6.22 8.54
CA ASN A 6 12.40 5.53 7.70
C ASN A 6 11.01 6.17 7.81
N PHE A 7 10.69 6.83 8.93
CA PHE A 7 9.43 7.58 9.05
C PHE A 7 9.41 8.74 8.06
N ARG A 8 10.53 9.45 7.92
CA ARG A 8 10.65 10.52 6.92
C ARG A 8 10.52 9.96 5.51
N ARG A 9 11.13 8.82 5.27
CA ARG A 9 11.01 8.16 3.97
C ARG A 9 9.57 7.78 3.68
N ILE A 10 8.86 7.17 4.63
CA ILE A 10 7.46 6.79 4.46
C ILE A 10 6.61 8.02 4.16
N GLU A 11 6.79 9.10 4.93
CA GLU A 11 6.07 10.34 4.67
C GLU A 11 6.34 10.88 3.28
N ASN A 12 7.60 10.85 2.84
CA ASN A 12 7.95 11.29 1.50
C ASN A 12 7.29 10.39 0.44
N ASP A 13 7.35 9.08 0.62
CA ASP A 13 6.76 8.14 -0.32
C ASP A 13 5.26 8.38 -0.52
N ILE A 14 4.53 8.53 0.59
CA ILE A 14 3.07 8.62 0.55
C ILE A 14 2.58 10.02 0.18
N THR A 15 3.40 11.05 0.30
CA THR A 15 3.01 12.40 -0.08
C THR A 15 3.40 12.75 -1.52
N THR A 16 4.43 12.10 -2.05
CA THR A 16 4.88 12.35 -3.43
C THR A 16 4.24 11.43 -4.45
N ASN A 17 3.55 10.39 -3.99
CA ASN A 17 2.86 9.43 -4.87
C ASN A 17 1.40 9.33 -4.46
N ASP A 18 0.51 9.35 -5.44
CA ASP A 18 -0.93 9.31 -5.17
C ASP A 18 -1.37 7.97 -4.56
N VAL A 19 -0.81 6.87 -5.04
CA VAL A 19 -1.14 5.53 -4.55
C VAL A 19 0.15 4.79 -4.28
N VAL A 20 0.30 4.31 -3.04
CA VAL A 20 1.49 3.57 -2.62
C VAL A 20 1.08 2.25 -2.01
N LEU A 21 1.68 1.18 -2.51
CA LEU A 21 1.46 -0.17 -2.00
C LEU A 21 2.77 -0.71 -1.42
N TYR A 22 2.78 -0.92 -0.10
CA TYR A 22 3.87 -1.63 0.57
C TYR A 22 3.50 -3.10 0.60
N MET A 23 4.30 -3.96 -0.04
CA MET A 23 3.92 -5.36 -0.24
C MET A 23 5.08 -6.31 -0.02
N ASN A 24 4.78 -7.59 0.09
CA ASN A 24 5.79 -8.65 0.08
C ASN A 24 5.99 -9.10 -1.37
N GLY A 25 7.21 -8.93 -1.86
CA GLY A 25 7.54 -9.19 -3.25
C GLY A 25 7.26 -7.99 -4.14
N SER A 26 6.99 -8.25 -5.40
CA SER A 26 6.68 -7.23 -6.40
C SER A 26 5.40 -7.61 -7.12
N PRO A 27 4.80 -6.69 -7.89
CA PRO A 27 3.59 -7.02 -8.65
C PRO A 27 3.75 -8.22 -9.58
N MET A 28 4.93 -8.39 -10.18
CA MET A 28 5.20 -9.54 -11.05
C MET A 28 5.54 -10.81 -10.27
N PHE A 29 6.10 -10.68 -9.09
CA PHE A 29 6.55 -11.80 -8.26
C PHE A 29 6.10 -11.60 -6.82
N PRO A 30 4.76 -11.60 -6.56
CA PRO A 30 4.27 -11.42 -5.20
C PRO A 30 4.61 -12.62 -4.33
N ARG A 31 4.88 -12.36 -3.06
CA ARG A 31 5.33 -13.39 -2.10
C ARG A 31 4.26 -13.78 -1.08
N CYS A 32 3.06 -13.24 -1.19
CA CYS A 32 1.93 -13.69 -0.39
C CYS A 32 0.63 -13.41 -1.14
N CYS A 33 -0.43 -14.13 -0.76
CA CYS A 33 -1.71 -14.05 -1.46
C CYS A 33 -2.33 -12.66 -1.37
N SER A 34 -2.27 -12.02 -0.21
CA SER A 34 -2.85 -10.69 -0.03
C SER A 34 -2.12 -9.64 -0.85
N SER A 35 -0.79 -9.73 -0.95
CA SER A 35 -0.01 -8.82 -1.79
C SER A 35 -0.33 -9.04 -3.27
N ALA A 36 -0.44 -10.31 -3.68
CA ALA A 36 -0.80 -10.64 -5.06
C ALA A 36 -2.16 -10.06 -5.42
N MET A 37 -3.14 -10.23 -4.54
CA MET A 37 -4.49 -9.72 -4.77
C MET A 37 -4.49 -8.20 -4.89
N ALA A 38 -3.82 -7.50 -3.99
CA ALA A 38 -3.76 -6.04 -4.02
C ALA A 38 -3.20 -5.54 -5.35
N ALA A 39 -2.06 -6.10 -5.78
CA ALA A 39 -1.45 -5.71 -7.05
C ALA A 39 -2.38 -6.00 -8.23
N GLN A 40 -3.02 -7.16 -8.25
CA GLN A 40 -3.93 -7.54 -9.32
C GLN A 40 -5.13 -6.59 -9.44
N PHE A 41 -5.74 -6.23 -8.31
CA PHE A 41 -6.87 -5.30 -8.33
C PHE A 41 -6.45 -3.92 -8.81
N LEU A 42 -5.31 -3.43 -8.33
CA LEU A 42 -4.82 -2.11 -8.75
C LEU A 42 -4.52 -2.12 -10.26
N ASP A 43 -3.95 -3.20 -10.77
CA ASP A 43 -3.73 -3.34 -12.22
C ASP A 43 -5.05 -3.38 -12.99
N MET A 44 -6.05 -4.10 -12.48
CA MET A 44 -7.37 -4.17 -13.09
C MET A 44 -8.05 -2.81 -13.15
N TYR A 45 -7.85 -1.99 -12.12
CA TYR A 45 -8.43 -0.64 -12.08
C TYR A 45 -7.70 0.32 -12.99
N LYS A 46 -6.60 -0.11 -13.62
CA LYS A 46 -5.80 0.69 -14.57
C LYS A 46 -5.32 2.00 -13.97
N ILE A 47 -4.93 1.94 -12.73
CA ILE A 47 -4.38 3.10 -12.05
C ILE A 47 -2.85 3.02 -12.03
N LYS A 48 -2.24 4.18 -11.89
CA LYS A 48 -0.81 4.27 -11.69
C LYS A 48 -0.54 4.21 -10.20
N TYR A 49 0.33 3.31 -9.78
CA TYR A 49 0.71 3.20 -8.36
C TYR A 49 2.20 2.90 -8.23
N THR A 50 2.72 3.23 -7.07
CA THR A 50 4.11 2.94 -6.72
C THR A 50 4.11 1.82 -5.68
N PHE A 51 5.00 0.84 -5.85
CA PHE A 51 5.11 -0.22 -4.86
C PHE A 51 6.50 -0.23 -4.23
N PHE A 52 6.58 -0.78 -3.01
CA PHE A 52 7.85 -1.03 -2.34
C PHE A 52 7.83 -2.46 -1.82
N ASN A 53 8.91 -3.20 -2.09
CA ASN A 53 9.05 -4.59 -1.68
C ASN A 53 9.67 -4.65 -0.28
N LEU A 54 8.84 -4.97 0.71
CA LEU A 54 9.28 -4.99 2.10
C LEU A 54 10.26 -6.12 2.40
N GLN A 55 10.33 -7.13 1.55
CA GLN A 55 11.29 -8.22 1.75
C GLN A 55 12.72 -7.80 1.41
N GLU A 56 12.87 -6.79 0.57
CA GLU A 56 14.18 -6.23 0.24
C GLU A 56 14.64 -5.18 1.24
N GLU A 57 13.74 -4.66 2.05
CA GLU A 57 14.02 -3.58 2.99
C GLU A 57 13.40 -3.87 4.35
N ILE A 58 14.03 -4.78 5.09
CA ILE A 58 13.48 -5.27 6.37
C ILE A 58 13.33 -4.14 7.40
N SER A 59 14.27 -3.20 7.45
CA SER A 59 14.16 -2.07 8.37
C SER A 59 12.97 -1.19 8.05
N LEU A 60 12.61 -1.10 6.77
CA LEU A 60 11.41 -0.37 6.34
C LEU A 60 10.15 -1.07 6.83
N LEU A 61 10.12 -2.39 6.78
CA LEU A 61 8.98 -3.17 7.28
C LEU A 61 8.70 -2.86 8.76
N ASP A 62 9.74 -2.91 9.59
CA ASP A 62 9.57 -2.62 11.03
C ASP A 62 9.09 -1.19 11.25
N SER A 63 9.68 -0.24 10.53
CA SER A 63 9.31 1.16 10.65
C SER A 63 7.89 1.42 10.18
N LEU A 64 7.47 0.76 9.10
CA LEU A 64 6.11 0.91 8.57
C LEU A 64 5.08 0.42 9.61
N LYS A 65 5.35 -0.72 10.25
CA LYS A 65 4.47 -1.24 11.29
C LYS A 65 4.34 -0.26 12.45
N GLN A 66 5.44 0.38 12.84
CA GLN A 66 5.42 1.38 13.90
C GLN A 66 4.69 2.65 13.46
N TYR A 67 4.92 3.07 12.22
CA TYR A 67 4.33 4.29 11.67
C TYR A 67 2.81 4.20 11.60
N THR A 68 2.28 3.08 11.12
CA THR A 68 0.84 2.88 10.93
C THR A 68 0.16 2.26 12.15
N GLN A 69 0.93 1.66 13.06
CA GLN A 69 0.40 0.83 14.15
C GLN A 69 -0.40 -0.36 13.63
N GLN A 70 -0.09 -0.80 12.40
CA GLN A 70 -0.69 -1.96 11.75
C GLN A 70 0.43 -2.93 11.39
N PHE A 71 0.26 -4.20 11.73
CA PHE A 71 1.31 -5.19 11.56
C PHE A 71 1.13 -6.07 10.33
N ALA A 72 -0.05 -6.07 9.75
CA ALA A 72 -0.32 -6.88 8.56
C ALA A 72 0.24 -6.22 7.29
N VAL A 73 0.58 -7.05 6.32
CA VAL A 73 1.06 -6.65 4.99
C VAL A 73 0.14 -7.32 3.98
N PRO A 74 -0.20 -6.72 2.85
CA PRO A 74 0.26 -5.42 2.35
C PRO A 74 -0.41 -4.24 3.05
N GLN A 75 0.15 -3.04 2.85
CA GLN A 75 -0.46 -1.80 3.33
C GLN A 75 -0.62 -0.84 2.16
N LEU A 76 -1.78 -0.23 2.07
CA LEU A 76 -2.11 0.68 0.97
C LEU A 76 -2.35 2.10 1.48
N PHE A 77 -1.75 3.07 0.79
CA PHE A 77 -1.97 4.49 1.03
C PHE A 77 -2.52 5.14 -0.23
N ILE A 78 -3.49 6.02 -0.08
CA ILE A 78 -4.05 6.82 -1.17
C ILE A 78 -4.06 8.27 -0.73
N LYS A 79 -3.41 9.14 -1.52
CA LYS A 79 -3.31 10.57 -1.22
C LYS A 79 -2.78 10.84 0.19
N GLY A 80 -1.77 10.08 0.58
CA GLY A 80 -1.10 10.24 1.87
C GLY A 80 -1.84 9.63 3.05
N LYS A 81 -2.98 9.00 2.84
CA LYS A 81 -3.78 8.42 3.92
C LYS A 81 -3.68 6.91 3.92
N PHE A 82 -3.48 6.33 5.10
CA PHE A 82 -3.53 4.89 5.27
C PHE A 82 -4.94 4.39 5.01
N ILE A 83 -5.08 3.42 4.10
CA ILE A 83 -6.39 2.90 3.70
C ILE A 83 -6.68 1.58 4.39
N GLY A 84 -5.73 0.67 4.40
CA GLY A 84 -5.93 -0.64 5.01
C GLY A 84 -4.71 -1.53 4.88
N SER A 85 -4.76 -2.67 5.53
CA SER A 85 -3.66 -3.64 5.52
C SER A 85 -4.19 -5.07 5.55
N GLY A 86 -3.38 -6.02 5.09
CA GLY A 86 -3.64 -7.45 5.20
C GLY A 86 -5.03 -7.87 4.75
N GLU A 87 -5.71 -8.61 5.61
CA GLU A 87 -7.04 -9.15 5.30
C GLU A 87 -8.11 -8.06 5.23
N ASP A 88 -7.98 -6.99 6.02
CA ASP A 88 -8.90 -5.86 5.93
C ASP A 88 -8.82 -5.22 4.54
N LEU A 89 -7.60 -5.03 4.05
CA LEU A 89 -7.38 -4.49 2.71
C LEU A 89 -7.98 -5.42 1.65
N ARG A 90 -7.78 -6.72 1.81
CA ARG A 90 -8.36 -7.71 0.92
C ARG A 90 -9.89 -7.57 0.84
N SER A 91 -10.53 -7.47 2.00
CA SER A 91 -11.99 -7.29 2.07
C SER A 91 -12.44 -6.01 1.36
N MET A 92 -11.67 -4.93 1.51
CA MET A 92 -11.99 -3.65 0.86
C MET A 92 -11.85 -3.71 -0.66
N PHE A 93 -10.93 -4.52 -1.18
CA PHE A 93 -10.86 -4.75 -2.62
C PHE A 93 -12.08 -5.55 -3.09
N LEU A 94 -12.45 -6.58 -2.34
CA LEU A 94 -13.56 -7.46 -2.73
C LEU A 94 -14.91 -6.77 -2.67
N ASP A 95 -15.13 -5.86 -1.73
CA ASP A 95 -16.42 -5.18 -1.58
C ASP A 95 -16.54 -3.88 -2.37
N GLY A 96 -15.49 -3.49 -3.09
CA GLY A 96 -15.51 -2.28 -3.91
C GLY A 96 -15.15 -0.99 -3.20
N SER A 97 -14.82 -1.05 -1.90
CA SER A 97 -14.47 0.15 -1.12
C SER A 97 -13.27 0.89 -1.71
N ILE A 98 -12.23 0.14 -2.11
CA ILE A 98 -11.02 0.73 -2.67
C ILE A 98 -11.34 1.44 -3.99
N LEU A 99 -12.11 0.79 -4.86
CA LEU A 99 -12.49 1.38 -6.15
C LEU A 99 -13.26 2.68 -5.94
N LYS A 100 -14.15 2.71 -4.96
CA LYS A 100 -14.91 3.93 -4.62
C LYS A 100 -13.98 5.06 -4.20
N ILE A 101 -13.01 4.78 -3.34
CA ILE A 101 -12.04 5.78 -2.89
C ILE A 101 -11.23 6.30 -4.07
N LEU A 102 -10.78 5.42 -4.95
CA LEU A 102 -10.01 5.82 -6.12
C LEU A 102 -10.82 6.70 -7.06
N LYS A 103 -12.10 6.41 -7.23
CA LYS A 103 -13.00 7.23 -8.05
C LYS A 103 -13.23 8.60 -7.43
N GLU A 104 -13.38 8.66 -6.11
CA GLU A 104 -13.56 9.92 -5.39
C GLU A 104 -12.38 10.87 -5.56
N HIS A 105 -11.19 10.32 -5.76
CA HIS A 105 -9.97 11.11 -5.98
C HIS A 105 -9.61 11.25 -7.46
N ASN A 106 -10.50 10.84 -8.36
CA ASN A 106 -10.28 10.90 -9.81
C ASN A 106 -9.02 10.16 -10.26
N LEU A 107 -8.70 9.06 -9.59
CA LEU A 107 -7.50 8.27 -9.89
C LEU A 107 -7.76 7.13 -10.86
N THR A 108 -9.02 6.86 -11.17
CA THR A 108 -9.40 5.84 -12.14
C THR A 108 -10.63 6.28 -12.92
N ASN A 109 -10.74 5.79 -14.16
CA ASN A 109 -11.87 6.08 -15.05
C ASN A 109 -12.91 4.95 -15.07
N LEU A 110 -12.73 3.94 -14.24
CA LEU A 110 -13.65 2.79 -14.22
C LEU A 110 -14.99 3.10 -13.57
#